data_2acdc376df4f53cda0fedfc5d34d298d
#
_entry.id   2acdc376df4f53cda0fedfc5d34d298d
#
_cell.length_a   1.000
_cell.length_b   1.000
_cell.length_c   1.000
_cell.angle_alpha   90.00
_cell.angle_beta   90.00
_cell.angle_gamma   90.00
#
_symmetry.space_group_name_H-M   'P 1'
#
loop_
_entity.id
_entity.type
_entity.pdbx_description
1 polymer ?
#
loop_
_entity_poly.entity_id
_entity_poly.type
_entity_poly.pdbx_seq_one_letter_code
_entity_poly.pdbx_strand_id
1 'polypeptide(L)'
;MQQEKTRIVCNEIHKPFGNYSHGVLNNKTGLLVTSGQLGVGKDGHIPYSFSEQAELCFFNVSAIIEEAGFELKDVMRVNTFLTARENFQEYMSVRDKFFEDVMVNLAPNNQITWKGKSEEIKETSN
;
A
#
# COMPACT_ATOMS: atom_id res chain seq x y z
N MET A 1 -8.75 -2.86 -30.53
CA MET A 1 -7.34 -3.07 -30.14
C MET A 1 -7.21 -2.88 -28.64
N GLN A 2 -6.75 -3.91 -27.91
CA GLN A 2 -6.57 -3.79 -26.47
C GLN A 2 -5.37 -2.89 -26.17
N GLN A 3 -5.54 -1.97 -25.24
CA GLN A 3 -4.42 -1.19 -24.72
C GLN A 3 -3.54 -2.09 -23.88
N GLU A 4 -2.23 -1.86 -23.92
CA GLU A 4 -1.28 -2.60 -23.10
C GLU A 4 -1.47 -2.30 -21.61
N LYS A 5 -1.95 -1.10 -21.28
CA LYS A 5 -2.13 -0.66 -19.90
C LYS A 5 -3.51 -0.09 -19.69
N THR A 6 -4.06 -0.36 -18.51
CA THR A 6 -5.33 0.23 -18.07
C THR A 6 -5.05 1.09 -16.84
N ARG A 7 -5.48 2.33 -16.88
CA ARG A 7 -5.40 3.25 -15.74
C ARG A 7 -6.50 2.93 -14.75
N ILE A 8 -6.14 2.82 -13.48
CA ILE A 8 -7.10 2.60 -12.40
C ILE A 8 -7.24 3.88 -11.59
N VAL A 9 -8.45 4.40 -11.50
CA VAL A 9 -8.76 5.56 -10.66
C VAL A 9 -9.91 5.16 -9.76
N CYS A 10 -9.69 5.27 -8.44
CA CYS A 10 -10.66 4.87 -7.44
C CYS A 10 -11.28 6.11 -6.81
N ASN A 11 -12.61 6.20 -6.84
CA ASN A 11 -13.32 7.36 -6.29
C ASN A 11 -13.63 7.23 -4.80
N GLU A 12 -13.29 6.10 -4.19
CA GLU A 12 -13.50 5.88 -2.75
C GLU A 12 -12.37 6.42 -1.88
N ILE A 13 -11.27 6.84 -2.49
CA ILE A 13 -10.11 7.36 -1.78
C ILE A 13 -9.78 8.77 -2.28
N HIS A 14 -8.84 9.42 -1.60
CA HIS A 14 -8.39 10.75 -2.00
C HIS A 14 -7.84 10.71 -3.43
N LYS A 15 -8.14 11.74 -4.22
CA LYS A 15 -7.61 11.86 -5.57
C LYS A 15 -6.06 11.85 -5.55
N PRO A 16 -5.41 11.42 -6.63
CA PRO A 16 -3.95 11.49 -6.69
C PRO A 16 -3.45 12.91 -6.43
N PHE A 17 -2.32 13.01 -5.74
CA PHE A 17 -1.72 14.30 -5.39
C PHE A 17 -1.00 14.97 -6.56
N GLY A 18 -0.88 14.27 -7.67
CA GLY A 18 -0.23 14.77 -8.85
C GLY A 18 -0.87 14.21 -10.11
N ASN A 19 -0.19 14.38 -11.22
CA ASN A 19 -0.71 13.94 -12.52
C ASN A 19 -0.35 12.47 -12.77
N TYR A 20 -0.96 11.57 -11.98
CA TYR A 20 -0.78 10.13 -12.12
C TYR A 20 -2.07 9.41 -11.72
N SER A 21 -2.14 8.11 -11.97
CA SER A 21 -3.29 7.27 -11.62
C SER A 21 -3.06 6.56 -10.31
N HIS A 22 -4.14 6.13 -9.64
CA HIS A 22 -4.02 5.33 -8.42
C HIS A 22 -3.33 3.98 -8.68
N GLY A 23 -3.53 3.42 -9.86
CA GLY A 23 -2.87 2.19 -10.24
C GLY A 23 -2.80 2.05 -11.75
N VAL A 24 -1.96 1.12 -12.19
CA VAL A 24 -1.84 0.79 -13.61
C VAL A 24 -1.80 -0.72 -13.73
N LEU A 25 -2.70 -1.26 -14.53
CA LEU A 25 -2.77 -2.68 -14.85
C LEU A 25 -2.08 -2.94 -16.18
N ASN A 26 -1.10 -3.82 -16.19
CA ASN A 26 -0.52 -4.30 -17.43
C ASN A 26 -1.41 -5.45 -17.95
N ASN A 27 -2.13 -5.19 -19.04
CA ASN A 27 -3.10 -6.16 -19.56
C ASN A 27 -2.44 -7.39 -20.17
N LYS A 28 -1.17 -7.29 -20.51
CA LYS A 28 -0.44 -8.39 -21.13
C LYS A 28 0.04 -9.40 -20.10
N THR A 29 0.51 -8.93 -18.95
CA THR A 29 1.04 -9.78 -17.89
C THR A 29 0.06 -10.03 -16.76
N GLY A 30 -0.97 -9.19 -16.64
CA GLY A 30 -1.91 -9.22 -15.53
C GLY A 30 -1.38 -8.59 -14.26
N LEU A 31 -0.21 -7.93 -14.31
CA LEU A 31 0.39 -7.31 -13.14
C LEU A 31 -0.22 -5.92 -12.90
N LEU A 32 -0.71 -5.71 -11.68
CA LEU A 32 -1.19 -4.41 -11.21
C LEU A 32 -0.14 -3.78 -10.31
N VAL A 33 0.17 -2.52 -10.55
CA VAL A 33 1.04 -1.72 -9.69
C VAL A 33 0.25 -0.53 -9.20
N THR A 34 0.24 -0.30 -7.88
CA THR A 34 -0.43 0.88 -7.32
C THR A 34 0.58 1.98 -7.07
N SER A 35 0.11 3.23 -7.14
CA SER A 35 0.90 4.34 -6.64
C SER A 35 0.98 4.27 -5.11
N GLY A 36 2.00 4.91 -4.53
CA GLY A 36 2.15 4.94 -3.08
C GLY A 36 0.99 5.64 -2.41
N GLN A 37 0.53 5.08 -1.30
CA GLN A 37 -0.56 5.65 -0.52
C GLN A 37 -0.05 6.18 0.80
N LEU A 38 -0.59 7.33 1.18
CA LEU A 38 -0.35 7.96 2.47
C LEU A 38 -1.56 7.73 3.37
N GLY A 39 -1.38 7.96 4.65
CA GLY A 39 -2.48 7.88 5.62
C GLY A 39 -3.40 9.08 5.53
N VAL A 40 -4.03 9.27 4.39
CA VAL A 40 -4.91 10.41 4.10
C VAL A 40 -6.26 9.88 3.66
N GLY A 41 -7.33 10.37 4.29
CA GLY A 41 -8.69 10.00 3.91
C GLY A 41 -9.15 10.70 2.65
N LYS A 42 -10.28 10.26 2.14
CA LYS A 42 -10.85 10.80 0.90
C LYS A 42 -11.03 12.32 0.94
N ASP A 43 -11.40 12.85 2.10
CA ASP A 43 -11.63 14.28 2.31
C ASP A 43 -10.36 15.07 2.64
N GLY A 44 -9.21 14.41 2.66
CA GLY A 44 -7.93 15.03 3.01
C GLY A 44 -7.60 14.96 4.49
N HIS A 45 -8.44 14.33 5.32
CA HIS A 45 -8.17 14.18 6.75
C HIS A 45 -7.00 13.24 6.99
N ILE A 46 -6.09 13.65 7.88
CA ILE A 46 -4.94 12.84 8.29
C ILE A 46 -5.12 12.49 9.76
N PRO A 47 -5.29 11.19 10.10
CA PRO A 47 -5.41 10.79 11.50
C PRO A 47 -4.16 11.16 12.29
N TYR A 48 -4.34 11.46 13.57
CA TYR A 48 -3.21 11.80 14.44
C TYR A 48 -2.35 10.59 14.78
N SER A 49 -2.95 9.43 15.02
CA SER A 49 -2.20 8.26 15.47
C SER A 49 -1.54 7.55 14.29
N PHE A 50 -0.36 6.98 14.56
CA PHE A 50 0.36 6.19 13.57
C PHE A 50 -0.47 4.99 13.10
N SER A 51 -1.08 4.25 14.02
CA SER A 51 -1.88 3.08 13.67
C SER A 51 -3.01 3.41 12.71
N GLU A 52 -3.73 4.50 12.96
CA GLU A 52 -4.82 4.92 12.09
C GLU A 52 -4.31 5.34 10.71
N GLN A 53 -3.15 6.00 10.66
CA GLN A 53 -2.54 6.35 9.37
C GLN A 53 -2.14 5.09 8.60
N ALA A 54 -1.56 4.10 9.27
CA ALA A 54 -1.18 2.84 8.64
C ALA A 54 -2.40 2.07 8.14
N GLU A 55 -3.44 1.98 8.96
CA GLU A 55 -4.69 1.33 8.55
C GLU A 55 -5.28 2.00 7.32
N LEU A 56 -5.23 3.33 7.27
CA LEU A 56 -5.76 4.09 6.15
C LEU A 56 -4.95 3.86 4.87
N CYS A 57 -3.62 3.73 4.99
CA CYS A 57 -2.79 3.35 3.83
C CYS A 57 -3.24 2.01 3.25
N PHE A 58 -3.43 1.01 4.09
CA PHE A 58 -3.89 -0.30 3.64
C PHE A 58 -5.30 -0.26 3.08
N PHE A 59 -6.19 0.51 3.70
CA PHE A 59 -7.54 0.71 3.17
C PHE A 59 -7.49 1.30 1.77
N ASN A 60 -6.67 2.33 1.57
CA ASN A 60 -6.54 2.98 0.27
C ASN A 60 -6.01 2.02 -0.79
N VAL A 61 -4.98 1.24 -0.47
CA VAL A 61 -4.44 0.24 -1.39
C VAL A 61 -5.50 -0.81 -1.71
N SER A 62 -6.22 -1.28 -0.69
CA SER A 62 -7.29 -2.26 -0.87
C SER A 62 -8.37 -1.75 -1.83
N ALA A 63 -8.77 -0.48 -1.67
CA ALA A 63 -9.77 0.12 -2.56
C ALA A 63 -9.27 0.15 -4.01
N ILE A 64 -7.99 0.44 -4.22
CA ILE A 64 -7.42 0.48 -5.57
C ILE A 64 -7.43 -0.91 -6.20
N ILE A 65 -6.98 -1.94 -5.49
CA ILE A 65 -6.92 -3.29 -6.05
C ILE A 65 -8.32 -3.85 -6.31
N GLU A 66 -9.30 -3.52 -5.46
CA GLU A 66 -10.68 -3.92 -5.69
C GLU A 66 -11.26 -3.23 -6.91
N GLU A 67 -10.95 -1.95 -7.12
CA GLU A 67 -11.38 -1.22 -8.31
C GLU A 67 -10.84 -1.88 -9.58
N ALA A 68 -9.66 -2.47 -9.52
CA ALA A 68 -9.05 -3.17 -10.64
C ALA A 68 -9.55 -4.61 -10.78
N GLY A 69 -10.43 -5.07 -9.90
CA GLY A 69 -10.99 -6.42 -9.95
C GLY A 69 -10.19 -7.48 -9.22
N PHE A 70 -9.26 -7.07 -8.36
CA PHE A 70 -8.43 -8.00 -7.58
C PHE A 70 -8.91 -8.10 -6.14
N GLU A 71 -8.40 -9.07 -5.43
CA GLU A 71 -8.64 -9.30 -4.00
C GLU A 71 -7.31 -9.26 -3.24
N LEU A 72 -7.38 -9.16 -1.90
CA LEU A 72 -6.18 -9.14 -1.06
C LEU A 72 -5.30 -10.39 -1.25
N LYS A 73 -5.91 -11.54 -1.52
CA LYS A 73 -5.16 -12.78 -1.76
C LYS A 73 -4.27 -12.71 -3.00
N ASP A 74 -4.53 -11.78 -3.89
CA ASP A 74 -3.75 -11.60 -5.13
C ASP A 74 -2.51 -10.75 -4.91
N VAL A 75 -2.36 -10.13 -3.75
CA VAL A 75 -1.20 -9.29 -3.44
C VAL A 75 0.01 -10.18 -3.16
N MET A 76 1.11 -9.90 -3.85
CA MET A 76 2.35 -10.65 -3.66
C MET A 76 3.40 -9.84 -2.91
N ARG A 77 3.40 -8.53 -3.08
CA ARG A 77 4.43 -7.66 -2.51
C ARG A 77 3.81 -6.39 -1.95
N VAL A 78 4.21 -6.03 -0.74
CA VAL A 78 3.90 -4.73 -0.15
C VAL A 78 5.22 -4.03 0.15
N ASN A 79 5.42 -2.86 -0.46
CA ASN A 79 6.58 -2.01 -0.18
C ASN A 79 6.15 -0.94 0.81
N THR A 80 6.90 -0.80 1.89
CA THR A 80 6.56 0.13 2.96
C THR A 80 7.74 1.03 3.28
N PHE A 81 7.46 2.31 3.45
CA PHE A 81 8.45 3.30 3.86
C PHE A 81 7.95 3.93 5.16
N LEU A 82 8.76 3.82 6.22
CA LEU A 82 8.46 4.43 7.51
C LEU A 82 9.45 5.55 7.76
N THR A 83 9.00 6.61 8.44
CA THR A 83 9.86 7.75 8.75
C THR A 83 10.51 7.65 10.12
N ALA A 84 10.07 6.72 10.96
CA ALA A 84 10.58 6.52 12.31
C ALA A 84 10.68 5.04 12.64
N ARG A 85 11.85 4.61 13.10
CA ARG A 85 12.12 3.23 13.47
C ARG A 85 11.21 2.76 14.61
N GLU A 86 10.87 3.67 15.52
CA GLU A 86 10.02 3.37 16.68
C GLU A 86 8.64 2.85 16.29
N ASN A 87 8.19 3.17 15.09
CA ASN A 87 6.86 2.77 14.62
C ASN A 87 6.85 1.39 13.93
N PHE A 88 8.01 0.74 13.83
CA PHE A 88 8.08 -0.50 13.06
C PHE A 88 7.23 -1.63 13.64
N GLN A 89 7.29 -1.83 14.96
CA GLN A 89 6.51 -2.89 15.61
C GLN A 89 5.02 -2.66 15.46
N GLU A 90 4.58 -1.42 15.66
CA GLU A 90 3.18 -1.05 15.50
C GLU A 90 2.72 -1.22 14.06
N TYR A 91 3.58 -0.84 13.09
CA TYR A 91 3.30 -1.06 11.68
C TYR A 91 3.09 -2.54 11.38
N MET A 92 3.99 -3.39 11.86
CA MET A 92 3.87 -4.84 11.62
C MET A 92 2.56 -5.39 12.18
N SER A 93 2.13 -4.92 13.35
CA SER A 93 0.86 -5.35 13.93
C SER A 93 -0.32 -4.96 13.05
N VAL A 94 -0.32 -3.76 12.51
CA VAL A 94 -1.38 -3.30 11.61
C VAL A 94 -1.37 -4.12 10.32
N ARG A 95 -0.20 -4.32 9.71
CA ARG A 95 -0.05 -5.09 8.49
C ARG A 95 -0.52 -6.53 8.68
N ASP A 96 -0.05 -7.17 9.73
CA ASP A 96 -0.34 -8.59 9.99
C ASP A 96 -1.82 -8.80 10.21
N LYS A 97 -2.48 -7.88 10.90
CA LYS A 97 -3.92 -7.96 11.11
C LYS A 97 -4.68 -7.75 9.80
N PHE A 98 -4.24 -6.80 8.99
CA PHE A 98 -4.92 -6.48 7.73
C PHE A 98 -4.84 -7.65 6.75
N PHE A 99 -3.70 -8.31 6.68
CA PHE A 99 -3.46 -9.41 5.74
C PHE A 99 -3.53 -10.79 6.42
N GLU A 100 -4.10 -10.92 7.62
CA GLU A 100 -3.97 -12.14 8.44
C GLU A 100 -4.33 -13.42 7.70
N ASP A 101 -5.34 -13.38 6.81
CA ASP A 101 -5.80 -14.56 6.10
C ASP A 101 -4.95 -14.89 4.86
N VAL A 102 -4.08 -13.97 4.43
CA VAL A 102 -3.32 -14.11 3.17
C VAL A 102 -1.83 -13.89 3.33
N MET A 103 -1.32 -13.77 4.56
CA MET A 103 0.09 -13.46 4.82
C MET A 103 1.07 -14.45 4.17
N VAL A 104 0.68 -15.72 4.03
CA VAL A 104 1.55 -16.74 3.41
C VAL A 104 1.84 -16.45 1.94
N ASN A 105 1.02 -15.64 1.30
CA ASN A 105 1.17 -15.29 -0.11
C ASN A 105 1.91 -13.97 -0.31
N LEU A 106 2.40 -13.36 0.77
CA LEU A 106 2.93 -12.01 0.76
C LEU A 106 4.43 -12.00 1.05
N ALA A 107 5.18 -11.27 0.23
CA ALA A 107 6.60 -11.01 0.44
C ALA A 107 6.77 -9.52 0.72
N PRO A 108 6.73 -9.10 1.98
CA PRO A 108 6.84 -7.68 2.30
C PRO A 108 8.26 -7.17 2.13
N ASN A 109 8.37 -5.91 1.75
CA ASN A 109 9.64 -5.19 1.67
C ASN A 109 9.48 -3.90 2.46
N ASN A 110 10.15 -3.81 3.60
CA ASN A 110 10.01 -2.69 4.52
C ASN A 110 11.27 -1.84 4.51
N GLN A 111 11.06 -0.54 4.48
CA GLN A 111 12.15 0.42 4.47
C GLN A 111 11.81 1.58 5.39
N ILE A 112 12.80 2.01 6.20
CA ILE A 112 12.68 3.21 7.00
C ILE A 112 13.50 4.30 6.32
N THR A 113 12.85 5.43 6.06
CA THR A 113 13.51 6.63 5.55
C THR A 113 13.65 7.63 6.69
N TRP A 114 14.87 8.00 7.00
CA TRP A 114 15.19 8.85 8.13
C TRP A 114 16.25 9.87 7.77
N LYS A 115 15.95 11.17 7.95
CA LYS A 115 16.86 12.28 7.63
C LYS A 115 17.50 12.15 6.24
N GLY A 116 16.70 11.75 5.26
CA GLY A 116 17.19 11.58 3.89
C GLY A 116 17.97 10.31 3.62
N LYS A 117 18.09 9.42 4.61
CA LYS A 117 18.72 8.10 4.45
C LYS A 117 17.65 7.02 4.49
N SER A 118 17.91 5.96 3.75
CA SER A 118 17.02 4.80 3.71
C SER A 118 17.72 3.60 4.34
N GLU A 119 17.01 2.86 5.18
CA GLU A 119 17.47 1.60 5.76
C GLU A 119 16.46 0.52 5.48
N GLU A 120 16.95 -0.64 5.05
CA GLU A 120 16.11 -1.81 4.95
C GLU A 120 16.06 -2.50 6.31
N ILE A 121 14.84 -2.83 6.77
CA ILE A 121 14.64 -3.55 8.01
C ILE A 121 14.38 -5.00 7.69
N LYS A 122 15.23 -5.89 8.21
CA LYS A 122 14.98 -7.31 8.12
C LYS A 122 14.02 -7.71 9.23
N GLU A 123 12.92 -8.34 8.84
CA GLU A 123 12.01 -8.90 9.82
C GLU A 123 12.65 -10.13 10.43
N THR A 124 12.66 -10.17 11.76
CA THR A 124 13.08 -11.38 12.46
C THR A 124 11.91 -12.33 12.49
N SER A 125 12.14 -13.54 11.97
CA SER A 125 11.15 -14.60 12.11
C SER A 125 11.10 -15.05 13.56
N ASN A 126 9.91 -15.09 14.11
CA ASN A 126 9.69 -15.64 15.44
C ASN A 126 9.42 -17.13 15.35
#